data_120b33d8b9a0ee5bfff5ef8cb21ab78e
#
_entry.id   120b33d8b9a0ee5bfff5ef8cb21ab78e
#
_cell.length_a   1.000
_cell.length_b   1.000
_cell.length_c   1.000
_cell.angle_alpha   90.00
_cell.angle_beta   90.00
_cell.angle_gamma   90.00
#
_symmetry.space_group_name_H-M   'P 1'
#
loop_
_entity.id
_entity.type
_entity.pdbx_description
1 polymer ?
#
loop_
_entity_poly.entity_id
_entity_poly.type
_entity_poly.pdbx_seq_one_letter_code
_entity_poly.pdbx_strand_id
1 'polypeptide(L)'
;MTQLKGILPALVTPFDKAGNVNYDMLGNIIEFQLKAGVTGFVPLGSTGEYYALTNQERRQILSTVREVVGDRGVLIAGANGSCTREVIEQVKQTRDAGYTNLLIAPPYYALPSQDELIGHYQAILDAAPDINVVLYNYPVRTNVEVGFTVLDAFKDNKRVIAIKESSGNLLRAIEIGNTYKDNYQLSCGSDDQALDFFLWGASSWICGPANCLTQQVCDFYSKYTSGDLN
;
A
#
# COMPACT_ATOMS: atom_id res chain seq x y z
N MET A 1 0.05 -10.46 -13.88
CA MET A 1 -0.09 -9.95 -12.49
C MET A 1 0.86 -8.78 -12.33
N THR A 2 0.42 -7.66 -11.78
CA THR A 2 1.29 -6.50 -11.49
C THR A 2 2.39 -6.92 -10.52
N GLN A 3 3.65 -6.67 -10.86
CA GLN A 3 4.76 -6.97 -9.98
C GLN A 3 5.04 -5.75 -9.08
N LEU A 4 4.92 -5.93 -7.77
CA LEU A 4 5.33 -4.96 -6.78
C LEU A 4 6.79 -5.23 -6.44
N LYS A 5 7.68 -4.31 -6.76
CA LYS A 5 9.12 -4.51 -6.55
C LYS A 5 9.80 -3.21 -6.15
N GLY A 6 10.73 -3.31 -5.19
CA GLY A 6 11.57 -2.17 -4.80
C GLY A 6 10.93 -1.27 -3.75
N ILE A 7 11.23 0.01 -3.84
CA ILE A 7 10.82 1.02 -2.88
C ILE A 7 9.57 1.73 -3.35
N LEU A 8 8.52 1.67 -2.54
CA LEU A 8 7.21 2.24 -2.79
C LEU A 8 6.84 3.19 -1.63
N PRO A 9 7.12 4.50 -1.73
CA PRO A 9 6.74 5.44 -0.67
C PRO A 9 5.25 5.36 -0.34
N ALA A 10 4.94 5.16 0.95
CA ALA A 10 3.64 5.51 1.50
C ALA A 10 3.57 7.04 1.49
N LEU A 11 3.08 7.60 0.39
CA LEU A 11 3.25 9.00 0.02
C LEU A 11 2.57 9.93 1.04
N VAL A 12 3.28 10.97 1.49
CA VAL A 12 2.72 12.04 2.32
C VAL A 12 1.81 12.93 1.50
N THR A 13 0.86 13.58 2.15
CA THR A 13 0.07 14.67 1.57
C THR A 13 0.61 15.98 2.11
N PRO A 14 1.28 16.81 1.30
CA PRO A 14 1.75 18.11 1.77
C PRO A 14 0.61 19.11 1.88
N PHE A 15 0.60 19.90 2.97
CA PHE A 15 -0.36 20.96 3.22
C PHE A 15 0.32 22.32 3.26
N ASP A 16 -0.42 23.36 2.89
CA ASP A 16 -0.02 24.74 3.10
C ASP A 16 -0.29 25.19 4.55
N LYS A 17 0.10 26.43 4.88
CA LYS A 17 -0.11 27.00 6.23
C LYS A 17 -1.58 27.20 6.59
N ALA A 18 -2.47 27.19 5.62
CA ALA A 18 -3.91 27.31 5.83
C ALA A 18 -4.61 25.94 5.95
N GLY A 19 -3.85 24.83 5.78
CA GLY A 19 -4.35 23.47 5.84
C GLY A 19 -4.89 22.95 4.51
N ASN A 20 -4.69 23.65 3.39
CA ASN A 20 -5.07 23.15 2.07
C ASN A 20 -3.99 22.22 1.51
N VAL A 21 -4.38 21.24 0.72
CA VAL A 21 -3.43 20.35 0.02
C VAL A 21 -2.59 21.15 -0.98
N ASN A 22 -1.27 21.03 -0.89
CA ASN A 22 -0.33 21.66 -1.81
C ASN A 22 0.05 20.69 -2.95
N TYR A 23 -0.69 20.73 -4.03
CA TYR A 23 -0.53 19.83 -5.17
C TYR A 23 0.79 20.04 -5.93
N ASP A 24 1.29 21.28 -6.01
CA ASP A 24 2.59 21.58 -6.63
C ASP A 24 3.73 20.94 -5.82
N MET A 25 3.68 21.05 -4.49
CA MET A 25 4.65 20.39 -3.63
C MET A 25 4.55 18.87 -3.72
N LEU A 26 3.35 18.30 -3.84
CA LEU A 26 3.14 16.88 -4.06
C LEU A 26 3.85 16.41 -5.34
N GLY A 27 3.68 17.14 -6.43
CA GLY A 27 4.38 16.88 -7.69
C GLY A 27 5.90 16.93 -7.54
N ASN A 28 6.41 17.94 -6.84
CA ASN A 28 7.85 18.11 -6.59
C ASN A 28 8.43 16.94 -5.76
N ILE A 29 7.71 16.48 -4.74
CA ILE A 29 8.10 15.33 -3.92
C ILE A 29 8.20 14.07 -4.79
N ILE A 30 7.21 13.81 -5.64
CA ILE A 30 7.20 12.64 -6.55
C ILE A 30 8.39 12.71 -7.51
N GLU A 31 8.65 13.84 -8.14
CA GLU A 31 9.78 14.00 -9.07
C GLU A 31 11.14 13.80 -8.36
N PHE A 32 11.28 14.30 -7.14
CA PHE A 32 12.47 14.08 -6.32
C PHE A 32 12.66 12.58 -6.02
N GLN A 33 11.60 11.88 -5.63
CA GLN A 33 11.64 10.47 -5.31
C GLN A 33 11.91 9.58 -6.54
N LEU A 34 11.33 9.92 -7.69
CA LEU A 34 11.63 9.23 -8.96
C LEU A 34 13.12 9.34 -9.34
N LYS A 35 13.72 10.53 -9.18
CA LYS A 35 15.16 10.74 -9.46
C LYS A 35 16.06 9.91 -8.55
N ALA A 36 15.63 9.62 -7.33
CA ALA A 36 16.37 8.80 -6.37
C ALA A 36 16.24 7.28 -6.63
N GLY A 37 15.35 6.84 -7.54
CA GLY A 37 15.19 5.44 -7.90
C GLY A 37 13.99 4.72 -7.26
N VAL A 38 13.01 5.47 -6.76
CA VAL A 38 11.72 4.93 -6.32
C VAL A 38 10.99 4.25 -7.49
N THR A 39 10.38 3.11 -7.25
CA THR A 39 9.80 2.24 -8.28
C THR A 39 8.28 2.29 -8.38
N GLY A 40 7.63 3.01 -7.47
CA GLY A 40 6.18 3.20 -7.47
C GLY A 40 5.73 4.06 -6.30
N PHE A 41 4.43 4.32 -6.19
CA PHE A 41 3.88 5.25 -5.20
C PHE A 41 2.58 4.73 -4.59
N VAL A 42 2.40 5.02 -3.29
CA VAL A 42 1.20 4.63 -2.56
C VAL A 42 0.53 5.87 -1.96
N PRO A 43 -0.21 6.67 -2.76
CA PRO A 43 -1.01 7.78 -2.24
C PRO A 43 -2.19 7.29 -1.41
N LEU A 44 -2.74 8.18 -0.58
CA LEU A 44 -3.94 7.95 0.24
C LEU A 44 -3.82 6.77 1.22
N GLY A 45 -2.61 6.43 1.64
CA GLY A 45 -2.36 5.55 2.77
C GLY A 45 -2.47 6.30 4.11
N SER A 46 -2.18 5.59 5.22
CA SER A 46 -2.17 6.18 6.57
C SER A 46 -1.17 7.34 6.70
N THR A 47 0.00 7.22 6.08
CA THR A 47 1.02 8.27 6.02
C THR A 47 0.55 9.51 5.26
N GLY A 48 -0.28 9.32 4.24
CA GLY A 48 -0.89 10.41 3.46
C GLY A 48 -2.15 10.99 4.08
N GLU A 49 -2.45 10.66 5.34
CA GLU A 49 -3.56 11.23 6.13
C GLU A 49 -4.93 11.13 5.44
N TYR A 50 -5.18 9.99 4.75
CA TYR A 50 -6.39 9.79 3.94
C TYR A 50 -7.69 10.12 4.70
N TYR A 51 -7.71 9.91 6.01
CA TYR A 51 -8.87 10.11 6.89
C TYR A 51 -9.20 11.59 7.13
N ALA A 52 -8.25 12.49 6.87
CA ALA A 52 -8.40 13.94 7.04
C ALA A 52 -8.80 14.67 5.73
N LEU A 53 -8.85 13.94 4.61
CA LEU A 53 -9.07 14.50 3.28
C LEU A 53 -10.54 14.42 2.86
N THR A 54 -11.02 15.48 2.24
CA THR A 54 -12.31 15.49 1.55
C THR A 54 -12.27 14.61 0.29
N ASN A 55 -13.42 14.18 -0.21
CA ASN A 55 -13.51 13.42 -1.47
C ASN A 55 -12.95 14.20 -2.68
N GLN A 56 -13.03 15.53 -2.67
CA GLN A 56 -12.48 16.36 -3.73
C GLN A 56 -10.94 16.34 -3.71
N GLU A 57 -10.34 16.53 -2.54
CA GLU A 57 -8.88 16.48 -2.35
C GLU A 57 -8.34 15.10 -2.70
N ARG A 58 -9.01 14.02 -2.29
CA ARG A 58 -8.62 12.64 -2.65
C ARG A 58 -8.57 12.45 -4.17
N ARG A 59 -9.61 12.88 -4.91
CA ARG A 59 -9.61 12.81 -6.38
C ARG A 59 -8.48 13.62 -6.99
N GLN A 60 -8.26 14.83 -6.51
CA GLN A 60 -7.21 15.70 -7.03
C GLN A 60 -5.81 15.12 -6.75
N ILE A 61 -5.57 14.55 -5.57
CA ILE A 61 -4.32 13.84 -5.24
C ILE A 61 -4.10 12.67 -6.20
N LEU A 62 -5.11 11.83 -6.43
CA LEU A 62 -5.01 10.69 -7.36
C LEU A 62 -4.65 11.16 -8.77
N SER A 63 -5.32 12.20 -9.29
CA SER A 63 -5.03 12.79 -10.60
C SER A 63 -3.60 13.32 -10.67
N THR A 64 -3.20 14.15 -9.70
CA THR A 64 -1.85 14.72 -9.64
C THR A 64 -0.76 13.64 -9.61
N VAL A 65 -0.92 12.62 -8.75
CA VAL A 65 0.04 11.51 -8.67
C VAL A 65 0.10 10.74 -9.99
N ARG A 66 -1.06 10.44 -10.59
CA ARG A 66 -1.14 9.72 -11.87
C ARG A 66 -0.48 10.50 -13.00
N GLU A 67 -0.74 11.79 -13.09
CA GLU A 67 -0.18 12.69 -14.11
C GLU A 67 1.33 12.81 -13.98
N VAL A 68 1.82 13.04 -12.75
CA VAL A 68 3.27 13.22 -12.52
C VAL A 68 4.02 11.91 -12.71
N VAL A 69 3.53 10.80 -12.19
CA VAL A 69 4.23 9.51 -12.31
C VAL A 69 4.18 8.99 -13.74
N GLY A 70 3.03 9.08 -14.42
CA GLY A 70 2.83 8.49 -15.75
C GLY A 70 3.11 6.98 -15.71
N ASP A 71 3.97 6.53 -16.61
CA ASP A 71 4.39 5.12 -16.72
C ASP A 71 5.74 4.85 -16.03
N ARG A 72 6.26 5.81 -15.22
CA ARG A 72 7.57 5.72 -14.57
C ARG A 72 7.56 4.91 -13.26
N GLY A 73 6.41 4.43 -12.82
CA GLY A 73 6.32 3.65 -11.56
C GLY A 73 4.97 2.99 -11.36
N VAL A 74 4.96 1.99 -10.49
CA VAL A 74 3.71 1.31 -10.09
C VAL A 74 2.88 2.22 -9.19
N LEU A 75 1.58 2.27 -9.43
CA LEU A 75 0.65 3.03 -8.61
C LEU A 75 -0.27 2.09 -7.82
N ILE A 76 -0.35 2.31 -6.51
CA ILE A 76 -1.22 1.59 -5.59
C ILE A 76 -1.95 2.62 -4.73
N ALA A 77 -3.24 2.83 -4.90
CA ALA A 77 -3.95 3.83 -4.12
C ALA A 77 -4.57 3.23 -2.84
N GLY A 78 -4.50 3.95 -1.74
CA GLY A 78 -5.23 3.61 -0.53
C GLY A 78 -6.74 3.81 -0.71
N ALA A 79 -7.53 2.78 -0.38
CA ALA A 79 -8.99 2.85 -0.31
C ALA A 79 -9.43 2.25 1.04
N ASN A 80 -9.51 3.09 2.06
CA ASN A 80 -9.70 2.67 3.44
C ASN A 80 -10.85 3.44 4.09
N GLY A 81 -11.64 2.75 4.91
CA GLY A 81 -12.77 3.35 5.59
C GLY A 81 -13.29 2.49 6.73
N SER A 82 -14.28 3.02 7.45
CA SER A 82 -14.88 2.36 8.60
C SER A 82 -15.92 1.29 8.24
N CYS A 83 -16.39 1.25 7.00
CA CYS A 83 -17.37 0.26 6.54
C CYS A 83 -17.20 -0.07 5.04
N THR A 84 -17.69 -1.25 4.66
CA THR A 84 -17.60 -1.79 3.28
C THR A 84 -18.14 -0.85 2.22
N ARG A 85 -19.28 -0.21 2.47
CA ARG A 85 -19.92 0.71 1.52
C ARG A 85 -19.03 1.92 1.22
N GLU A 86 -18.43 2.51 2.24
CA GLU A 86 -17.49 3.62 2.10
C GLU A 86 -16.27 3.23 1.26
N VAL A 87 -15.69 2.06 1.56
CA VAL A 87 -14.53 1.55 0.82
C VAL A 87 -14.88 1.29 -0.64
N ILE A 88 -16.05 0.71 -0.94
CA ILE A 88 -16.51 0.49 -2.32
C ILE A 88 -16.63 1.81 -3.09
N GLU A 89 -17.16 2.88 -2.48
CA GLU A 89 -17.23 4.19 -3.14
C GLU A 89 -15.83 4.77 -3.41
N GLN A 90 -14.89 4.61 -2.47
CA GLN A 90 -13.50 5.02 -2.69
C GLN A 90 -12.82 4.20 -3.80
N VAL A 91 -13.09 2.90 -3.85
CA VAL A 91 -12.58 2.00 -4.90
C VAL A 91 -13.05 2.46 -6.29
N LYS A 92 -14.33 2.80 -6.44
CA LYS A 92 -14.87 3.33 -7.70
C LYS A 92 -14.18 4.64 -8.10
N GLN A 93 -14.05 5.58 -7.18
CA GLN A 93 -13.35 6.85 -7.43
C GLN A 93 -11.89 6.64 -7.84
N THR A 94 -11.21 5.72 -7.21
CA THR A 94 -9.80 5.39 -7.47
C THR A 94 -9.65 4.72 -8.84
N ARG A 95 -10.55 3.79 -9.19
CA ARG A 95 -10.61 3.18 -10.52
C ARG A 95 -10.87 4.22 -11.61
N ASP A 96 -11.83 5.14 -11.37
CA ASP A 96 -12.16 6.20 -12.32
C ASP A 96 -10.98 7.19 -12.54
N ALA A 97 -10.07 7.30 -11.56
CA ALA A 97 -8.79 8.00 -11.69
C ALA A 97 -7.69 7.16 -12.40
N GLY A 98 -8.00 5.95 -12.89
CA GLY A 98 -7.10 5.11 -13.66
C GLY A 98 -6.16 4.21 -12.85
N TYR A 99 -6.46 3.97 -11.57
CA TYR A 99 -5.71 3.03 -10.74
C TYR A 99 -6.31 1.63 -10.82
N THR A 100 -5.44 0.65 -10.93
CA THR A 100 -5.82 -0.78 -10.96
C THR A 100 -5.37 -1.56 -9.74
N ASN A 101 -4.49 -1.00 -8.89
CA ASN A 101 -4.03 -1.66 -7.67
C ASN A 101 -4.43 -0.82 -6.45
N LEU A 102 -5.02 -1.45 -5.46
CA LEU A 102 -5.55 -0.78 -4.27
C LEU A 102 -4.99 -1.41 -3.00
N LEU A 103 -4.56 -0.57 -2.07
CA LEU A 103 -4.14 -0.95 -0.72
C LEU A 103 -5.34 -0.81 0.22
N ILE A 104 -5.82 -1.93 0.77
CA ILE A 104 -7.04 -1.98 1.56
C ILE A 104 -6.76 -2.61 2.92
N ALA A 105 -6.94 -1.82 3.98
CA ALA A 105 -6.90 -2.27 5.37
C ALA A 105 -8.28 -2.75 5.83
N PRO A 106 -8.35 -3.57 6.91
CA PRO A 106 -9.61 -3.87 7.57
C PRO A 106 -10.36 -2.61 8.02
N PRO A 107 -11.70 -2.64 8.07
CA PRO A 107 -12.47 -1.62 8.77
C PRO A 107 -12.02 -1.51 10.24
N TYR A 108 -11.72 -0.29 10.69
CA TYR A 108 -10.98 -0.07 11.94
C TYR A 108 -11.86 0.23 13.15
N TYR A 109 -13.09 0.68 13.00
CA TYR A 109 -13.98 1.02 14.12
C TYR A 109 -14.87 -0.14 14.56
N ALA A 110 -15.41 -0.88 13.60
CA ALA A 110 -16.38 -1.97 13.82
C ALA A 110 -15.74 -3.28 14.28
N LEU A 111 -14.43 -3.43 14.18
CA LEU A 111 -13.64 -4.60 14.61
C LEU A 111 -14.22 -5.93 14.10
N PRO A 112 -14.32 -6.13 12.79
CA PRO A 112 -14.94 -7.32 12.21
C PRO A 112 -14.20 -8.62 12.58
N SER A 113 -14.95 -9.71 12.71
CA SER A 113 -14.42 -11.07 12.74
C SER A 113 -13.74 -11.44 11.41
N GLN A 114 -13.02 -12.55 11.37
CA GLN A 114 -12.36 -13.00 10.14
C GLN A 114 -13.35 -13.31 9.02
N ASP A 115 -14.51 -13.90 9.34
CA ASP A 115 -15.56 -14.19 8.36
C ASP A 115 -16.20 -12.90 7.81
N GLU A 116 -16.45 -11.91 8.65
CA GLU A 116 -16.93 -10.60 8.23
C GLU A 116 -15.89 -9.86 7.38
N LEU A 117 -14.61 -10.01 7.70
CA LEU A 117 -13.52 -9.45 6.92
C LEU A 117 -13.39 -10.11 5.54
N ILE A 118 -13.57 -11.43 5.44
CA ILE A 118 -13.69 -12.14 4.17
C ILE A 118 -14.86 -11.56 3.35
N GLY A 119 -16.04 -11.40 3.96
CA GLY A 119 -17.19 -10.81 3.31
C GLY A 119 -16.93 -9.36 2.83
N HIS A 120 -16.20 -8.57 3.63
CA HIS A 120 -15.77 -7.22 3.27
C HIS A 120 -14.91 -7.19 2.00
N TYR A 121 -13.84 -7.98 1.96
CA TYR A 121 -12.95 -8.02 0.79
C TYR A 121 -13.66 -8.62 -0.44
N GLN A 122 -14.49 -9.64 -0.26
CA GLN A 122 -15.26 -10.21 -1.36
C GLN A 122 -16.22 -9.19 -1.99
N ALA A 123 -16.95 -8.43 -1.18
CA ALA A 123 -17.85 -7.39 -1.66
C ALA A 123 -17.11 -6.29 -2.45
N ILE A 124 -15.89 -5.93 -2.04
CA ILE A 124 -15.03 -4.98 -2.76
C ILE A 124 -14.61 -5.56 -4.12
N LEU A 125 -14.14 -6.79 -4.14
CA LEU A 125 -13.73 -7.49 -5.36
C LEU A 125 -14.90 -7.63 -6.36
N ASP A 126 -16.10 -7.88 -5.87
CA ASP A 126 -17.30 -8.00 -6.71
C ASP A 126 -17.74 -6.65 -7.29
N ALA A 127 -17.59 -5.57 -6.51
CA ALA A 127 -17.95 -4.22 -6.93
C ALA A 127 -17.01 -3.63 -8.00
N ALA A 128 -15.78 -4.16 -8.13
CA ALA A 128 -14.78 -3.69 -9.09
C ALA A 128 -13.96 -4.86 -9.64
N PRO A 129 -14.44 -5.54 -10.70
CA PRO A 129 -13.82 -6.75 -11.23
C PRO A 129 -12.45 -6.53 -11.92
N ASP A 130 -12.12 -5.30 -12.23
CA ASP A 130 -10.91 -4.85 -12.93
C ASP A 130 -9.79 -4.35 -12.00
N ILE A 131 -9.99 -4.41 -10.67
CA ILE A 131 -8.97 -4.02 -9.69
C ILE A 131 -8.21 -5.21 -9.11
N ASN A 132 -6.99 -4.94 -8.67
CA ASN A 132 -6.18 -5.80 -7.82
C ASN A 132 -6.16 -5.25 -6.38
N VAL A 133 -6.17 -6.16 -5.42
CA VAL A 133 -6.12 -5.83 -3.99
C VAL A 133 -4.76 -6.20 -3.42
N VAL A 134 -4.15 -5.26 -2.72
CA VAL A 134 -3.05 -5.45 -1.78
C VAL A 134 -3.68 -5.41 -0.38
N LEU A 135 -3.73 -6.53 0.30
CA LEU A 135 -4.21 -6.61 1.67
C LEU A 135 -3.26 -5.81 2.58
N TYR A 136 -3.81 -5.04 3.51
CA TYR A 136 -2.99 -4.26 4.42
C TYR A 136 -3.21 -4.70 5.87
N ASN A 137 -2.25 -5.41 6.42
CA ASN A 137 -2.27 -5.83 7.82
C ASN A 137 -1.54 -4.82 8.70
N TYR A 138 -2.29 -4.04 9.48
CA TYR A 138 -1.73 -3.06 10.41
C TYR A 138 -2.56 -2.99 11.70
N PRO A 139 -2.55 -4.06 12.53
CA PRO A 139 -3.43 -4.19 13.70
C PRO A 139 -3.21 -3.09 14.75
N VAL A 140 -2.03 -2.47 14.82
CA VAL A 140 -1.78 -1.31 15.69
C VAL A 140 -2.69 -0.11 15.37
N ARG A 141 -3.16 0.01 14.12
CA ARG A 141 -4.06 1.09 13.68
C ARG A 141 -5.50 0.63 13.53
N THR A 142 -5.71 -0.59 13.05
CA THR A 142 -7.05 -1.09 12.77
C THR A 142 -7.66 -1.87 13.94
N ASN A 143 -6.83 -2.31 14.88
CA ASN A 143 -7.17 -3.26 15.94
C ASN A 143 -7.81 -4.56 15.41
N VAL A 144 -7.60 -4.85 14.11
CA VAL A 144 -8.06 -6.06 13.42
C VAL A 144 -6.88 -6.61 12.61
N GLU A 145 -6.59 -7.88 12.80
CA GLU A 145 -5.59 -8.59 12.01
C GLU A 145 -6.20 -9.20 10.74
N VAL A 146 -5.52 -9.07 9.61
CA VAL A 146 -5.77 -9.90 8.43
C VAL A 146 -5.19 -11.27 8.72
N GLY A 147 -5.96 -12.15 9.35
CA GLY A 147 -5.51 -13.47 9.82
C GLY A 147 -5.25 -14.46 8.68
N PHE A 148 -4.66 -15.60 9.02
CA PHE A 148 -4.41 -16.66 8.04
C PHE A 148 -5.71 -17.22 7.44
N THR A 149 -6.82 -17.22 8.16
CA THR A 149 -8.15 -17.55 7.63
C THR A 149 -8.53 -16.69 6.43
N VAL A 150 -8.26 -15.37 6.50
CA VAL A 150 -8.50 -14.45 5.37
C VAL A 150 -7.54 -14.76 4.23
N LEU A 151 -6.26 -15.00 4.51
CA LEU A 151 -5.27 -15.34 3.48
C LEU A 151 -5.65 -16.62 2.77
N ASP A 152 -6.08 -17.66 3.49
CA ASP A 152 -6.54 -18.93 2.91
C ASP A 152 -7.78 -18.77 2.03
N ALA A 153 -8.72 -17.90 2.43
CA ALA A 153 -9.93 -17.66 1.66
C ALA A 153 -9.63 -17.02 0.29
N PHE A 154 -8.54 -16.23 0.17
CA PHE A 154 -8.21 -15.52 -1.07
C PHE A 154 -6.97 -16.03 -1.80
N LYS A 155 -6.27 -17.05 -1.34
CA LYS A 155 -5.00 -17.52 -1.93
C LYS A 155 -5.09 -17.90 -3.42
N ASP A 156 -6.26 -18.34 -3.88
CA ASP A 156 -6.49 -18.69 -5.28
C ASP A 156 -7.10 -17.55 -6.11
N ASN A 157 -7.45 -16.43 -5.49
CA ASN A 157 -7.98 -15.27 -6.18
C ASN A 157 -6.86 -14.42 -6.78
N LYS A 158 -6.65 -14.49 -8.09
CA LYS A 158 -5.57 -13.79 -8.81
C LYS A 158 -5.63 -12.27 -8.74
N ARG A 159 -6.72 -11.69 -8.22
CA ARG A 159 -6.85 -10.25 -7.99
C ARG A 159 -6.39 -9.82 -6.59
N VAL A 160 -6.22 -10.75 -5.65
CA VAL A 160 -5.54 -10.47 -4.38
C VAL A 160 -4.07 -10.76 -4.58
N ILE A 161 -3.30 -9.74 -4.95
CA ILE A 161 -1.95 -9.90 -5.51
C ILE A 161 -0.84 -9.84 -4.48
N ALA A 162 -1.09 -9.24 -3.32
CA ALA A 162 -0.06 -9.02 -2.32
C ALA A 162 -0.65 -8.80 -0.92
N ILE A 163 0.22 -8.91 0.07
CA ILE A 163 -0.02 -8.41 1.42
C ILE A 163 1.08 -7.44 1.83
N LYS A 164 0.71 -6.23 2.30
CA LYS A 164 1.56 -5.34 3.07
C LYS A 164 1.45 -5.73 4.54
N GLU A 165 2.52 -6.29 5.09
CA GLU A 165 2.58 -6.73 6.48
C GLU A 165 3.25 -5.65 7.34
N SER A 166 2.50 -5.11 8.30
CA SER A 166 2.91 -4.01 9.18
C SER A 166 2.56 -4.26 10.65
N SER A 167 2.42 -5.54 11.05
CA SER A 167 2.13 -5.86 12.46
C SER A 167 3.33 -5.68 13.39
N GLY A 168 4.55 -5.60 12.84
CA GLY A 168 5.80 -5.67 13.61
C GLY A 168 6.19 -7.09 14.04
N ASN A 169 5.40 -8.10 13.66
CA ASN A 169 5.69 -9.50 13.98
C ASN A 169 6.47 -10.15 12.82
N LEU A 170 7.78 -10.20 12.95
CA LEU A 170 8.66 -10.80 11.94
C LEU A 170 8.37 -12.28 11.70
N LEU A 171 8.05 -13.06 12.74
CA LEU A 171 7.74 -14.48 12.57
C LEU A 171 6.51 -14.68 11.68
N ARG A 172 5.51 -13.82 11.80
CA ARG A 172 4.35 -13.84 10.91
C ARG A 172 4.73 -13.51 9.47
N ALA A 173 5.60 -12.53 9.25
CA ALA A 173 6.09 -12.21 7.91
C ALA A 173 6.84 -13.38 7.27
N ILE A 174 7.69 -14.07 8.03
CA ILE A 174 8.38 -15.29 7.62
C ILE A 174 7.40 -16.42 7.25
N GLU A 175 6.37 -16.63 8.08
CA GLU A 175 5.34 -17.63 7.83
C GLU A 175 4.56 -17.32 6.54
N ILE A 176 4.18 -16.06 6.32
CA ILE A 176 3.52 -15.62 5.08
C ILE A 176 4.45 -15.86 3.88
N GLY A 177 5.71 -15.43 3.97
CA GLY A 177 6.70 -15.58 2.89
C GLY A 177 6.96 -17.05 2.53
N ASN A 178 6.89 -17.97 3.47
CA ASN A 178 7.07 -19.39 3.23
C ASN A 178 5.80 -20.09 2.72
N THR A 179 4.65 -19.80 3.36
CA THR A 179 3.39 -20.53 3.11
C THR A 179 2.69 -20.03 1.84
N TYR A 180 2.74 -18.72 1.57
CA TYR A 180 1.95 -18.09 0.52
C TYR A 180 2.79 -17.48 -0.61
N LYS A 181 4.07 -17.84 -0.75
CA LYS A 181 4.99 -17.29 -1.78
C LYS A 181 4.49 -17.43 -3.21
N ASP A 182 3.68 -18.45 -3.49
CA ASP A 182 3.12 -18.72 -4.81
C ASP A 182 1.75 -18.04 -5.03
N ASN A 183 1.18 -17.47 -3.96
CA ASN A 183 -0.14 -16.83 -3.97
C ASN A 183 -0.07 -15.32 -3.86
N TYR A 184 0.76 -14.80 -2.95
CA TYR A 184 0.87 -13.38 -2.64
C TYR A 184 2.31 -12.87 -2.75
N GLN A 185 2.46 -11.67 -3.27
CA GLN A 185 3.68 -10.91 -3.09
C GLN A 185 3.71 -10.36 -1.65
N LEU A 186 4.77 -10.65 -0.90
CA LEU A 186 4.98 -10.04 0.41
C LEU A 186 5.59 -8.65 0.22
N SER A 187 4.99 -7.64 0.84
CA SER A 187 5.50 -6.28 0.91
C SER A 187 5.79 -5.90 2.36
N CYS A 188 7.00 -5.42 2.62
CA CYS A 188 7.36 -4.91 3.93
C CYS A 188 6.57 -3.64 4.26
N GLY A 189 6.03 -3.57 5.47
CA GLY A 189 5.36 -2.39 6.01
C GLY A 189 5.86 -1.98 7.39
N SER A 190 6.86 -2.74 7.93
CA SER A 190 7.55 -2.47 9.21
C SER A 190 8.95 -1.94 8.92
N ASP A 191 9.13 -0.62 9.05
CA ASP A 191 10.30 0.10 8.56
C ASP A 191 11.62 -0.36 9.21
N ASP A 192 11.57 -0.80 10.45
CA ASP A 192 12.69 -1.34 11.24
C ASP A 192 13.08 -2.79 10.89
N GLN A 193 12.27 -3.48 10.11
CA GLN A 193 12.46 -4.89 9.75
C GLN A 193 12.69 -5.09 8.23
N ALA A 194 12.99 -4.02 7.49
CA ALA A 194 13.03 -4.06 6.03
C ALA A 194 14.03 -5.08 5.48
N LEU A 195 15.23 -5.19 6.09
CA LEU A 195 16.24 -6.17 5.66
C LEU A 195 15.74 -7.61 5.85
N ASP A 196 15.17 -7.89 7.02
CA ASP A 196 14.65 -9.23 7.32
C ASP A 196 13.54 -9.61 6.34
N PHE A 197 12.61 -8.69 6.06
CA PHE A 197 11.56 -8.94 5.08
C PHE A 197 12.12 -9.30 3.71
N PHE A 198 13.13 -8.59 3.22
CA PHE A 198 13.77 -8.90 1.94
C PHE A 198 14.48 -10.25 1.95
N LEU A 199 15.20 -10.58 3.04
CA LEU A 199 15.84 -11.89 3.20
C LEU A 199 14.83 -13.05 3.23
N TRP A 200 13.59 -12.80 3.69
CA TRP A 200 12.50 -13.76 3.72
C TRP A 200 11.53 -13.63 2.54
N GLY A 201 11.97 -13.02 1.44
CA GLY A 201 11.27 -13.08 0.16
C GLY A 201 10.29 -11.94 -0.13
N ALA A 202 10.29 -10.87 0.66
CA ALA A 202 9.53 -9.68 0.29
C ALA A 202 10.07 -9.09 -1.01
N SER A 203 9.16 -8.74 -1.91
CA SER A 203 9.50 -8.16 -3.22
C SER A 203 9.58 -6.63 -3.20
N SER A 204 8.94 -6.01 -2.22
CA SER A 204 8.82 -4.56 -2.11
C SER A 204 8.75 -4.08 -0.66
N TRP A 205 9.03 -2.80 -0.49
CA TRP A 205 8.84 -2.10 0.78
C TRP A 205 7.95 -0.87 0.57
N ILE A 206 6.73 -0.94 1.08
CA ILE A 206 5.82 0.21 1.13
C ILE A 206 6.12 0.99 2.41
N CYS A 207 6.96 2.02 2.31
CA CYS A 207 7.65 2.62 3.44
C CYS A 207 7.34 4.10 3.68
N GLY A 208 7.34 4.49 4.94
CA GLY A 208 7.27 5.88 5.38
C GLY A 208 8.58 6.66 5.19
N PRO A 209 9.75 6.10 5.58
CA PRO A 209 11.05 6.76 5.50
C PRO A 209 11.43 7.31 4.12
N ALA A 210 10.96 6.72 3.03
CA ALA A 210 11.21 7.22 1.68
C ALA A 210 10.69 8.65 1.43
N ASN A 211 9.83 9.20 2.29
CA ASN A 211 9.38 10.59 2.18
C ASN A 211 10.42 11.62 2.70
N CYS A 212 11.38 11.20 3.52
CA CYS A 212 12.41 12.09 4.09
C CYS A 212 13.85 11.59 3.91
N LEU A 213 14.04 10.30 3.72
CA LEU A 213 15.33 9.64 3.52
C LEU A 213 15.38 8.87 2.19
N THR A 214 14.84 9.47 1.14
CA THR A 214 14.60 8.78 -0.15
C THR A 214 15.86 8.13 -0.71
N GLN A 215 16.97 8.87 -0.79
CA GLN A 215 18.22 8.35 -1.35
C GLN A 215 18.75 7.18 -0.52
N GLN A 216 18.77 7.33 0.81
CA GLN A 216 19.28 6.29 1.72
C GLN A 216 18.48 4.99 1.62
N VAL A 217 17.14 5.09 1.50
CA VAL A 217 16.26 3.94 1.35
C VAL A 217 16.48 3.26 -0.01
N CYS A 218 16.67 4.04 -1.07
CA CYS A 218 16.98 3.50 -2.41
C CYS A 218 18.36 2.86 -2.45
N ASP A 219 19.37 3.48 -1.84
CA ASP A 219 20.73 2.93 -1.74
C ASP A 219 20.75 1.62 -0.94
N PHE A 220 20.01 1.58 0.17
CA PHE A 220 19.83 0.35 0.96
C PHE A 220 19.27 -0.79 0.08
N TYR A 221 18.19 -0.53 -0.66
CA TYR A 221 17.61 -1.54 -1.55
C TYR A 221 18.56 -1.95 -2.67
N SER A 222 19.31 -1.01 -3.24
CA SER A 222 20.32 -1.27 -4.26
C SER A 222 21.45 -2.17 -3.74
N LYS A 223 21.97 -1.91 -2.53
CA LYS A 223 22.97 -2.74 -1.87
C LYS A 223 22.46 -4.15 -1.60
N TYR A 224 21.23 -4.26 -1.06
CA TYR A 224 20.60 -5.56 -0.87
C TYR A 224 20.53 -6.36 -2.18
N THR A 225 20.04 -5.76 -3.26
CA THR A 225 19.86 -6.45 -4.55
C THR A 225 21.17 -6.78 -5.26
N SER A 226 22.24 -6.04 -5.00
CA SER A 226 23.61 -6.34 -5.49
C SER A 226 24.37 -7.35 -4.65
N GLY A 227 23.84 -7.72 -3.48
CA GLY A 227 24.53 -8.59 -2.51
C GLY A 227 25.59 -7.88 -1.67
N ASP A 228 25.69 -6.55 -1.73
CA ASP A 228 26.58 -5.74 -0.90
C ASP A 228 25.93 -5.44 0.45
N LEU A 229 26.12 -6.35 1.40
CA LEU A 229 25.57 -6.26 2.76
C LEU A 229 26.57 -5.69 3.78
N ASN A 230 27.69 -5.11 3.32
CA ASN A 230 28.70 -4.48 4.18
C ASN A 230 28.46 -2.98 4.41
#